data_bbe4cbc58698bc8e5d0ec59c6b4b011f
#
_entry.id   bbe4cbc58698bc8e5d0ec59c6b4b011f
#
_cell.length_a   1.000
_cell.length_b   1.000
_cell.length_c   1.000
_cell.angle_alpha   90.00
_cell.angle_beta   90.00
_cell.angle_gamma   90.00
#
_symmetry.space_group_name_H-M   'P 1'
#
loop_
_entity.id
_entity.type
_entity.pdbx_description
1 polymer ?
#
loop_
_entity_poly.entity_id
_entity_poly.type
_entity_poly.pdbx_seq_one_letter_code
_entity_poly.pdbx_strand_id
1 'polypeptide(L)'
;MLHFSKVAITSFVIGSCFLFNANAQDFPPKKTITIVVGFSAGGSADSAARIIAKKLSEDLGQNVIVDNKPGAGGNIAHAYTATAPADGSVILFGSIGPLAIAPHLMKLPYDPQKDLAPLTMGVTFPNVLVVVPELGVKNFKEYIAMAKKNPGKITFASTGSGSASHLQGELLNVRADIDTVHIPYKGGSPAMVDLLGGRVSSYYSALATADPYIKNGKLIPIATTGLKRAPTLPNVPTIAESGYPGFDASNWYAFVAPGKTPDVILEKWNKALVAVLKDKTTSTQLADHGLTPNPGSREDLAKYIASQSVTWGKIIADRKITDD
;
A
#
# COMPACT_ATOMS: atom_id res chain seq x y z
N MET A 1 -64.07 -4.26 -70.50
CA MET A 1 -62.69 -3.76 -70.40
C MET A 1 -62.51 -3.22 -69.02
N LEU A 2 -61.91 -4.02 -68.08
CA LEU A 2 -61.67 -3.62 -66.73
C LEU A 2 -60.20 -3.22 -66.61
N HIS A 3 -59.97 -1.97 -66.13
CA HIS A 3 -58.63 -1.47 -65.83
C HIS A 3 -58.32 -1.73 -64.39
N PHE A 4 -57.31 -2.57 -64.10
CA PHE A 4 -56.75 -2.74 -62.77
C PHE A 4 -55.67 -1.71 -62.54
N SER A 5 -55.89 -0.79 -61.56
CA SER A 5 -54.93 0.14 -61.08
C SER A 5 -54.03 -0.55 -59.99
N LYS A 6 -52.75 -0.58 -60.26
CA LYS A 6 -51.75 -1.07 -59.29
C LYS A 6 -51.44 0.02 -58.27
N VAL A 7 -51.81 -0.17 -56.99
CA VAL A 7 -51.37 0.68 -55.90
C VAL A 7 -50.04 0.13 -55.40
N ALA A 8 -48.98 0.91 -55.45
CA ALA A 8 -47.68 0.61 -54.89
C ALA A 8 -47.65 1.10 -53.43
N ILE A 9 -47.57 0.16 -52.50
CA ILE A 9 -47.39 0.46 -51.05
C ILE A 9 -45.89 0.61 -50.83
N THR A 10 -45.43 1.83 -50.59
CA THR A 10 -44.04 2.16 -50.20
C THR A 10 -43.96 2.04 -48.68
N SER A 11 -43.39 0.93 -48.19
CA SER A 11 -43.09 0.75 -46.76
C SER A 11 -41.93 1.63 -46.32
N PHE A 12 -42.23 2.65 -45.53
CA PHE A 12 -41.23 3.53 -44.89
C PHE A 12 -40.74 2.86 -43.63
N VAL A 13 -39.55 2.24 -43.69
CA VAL A 13 -38.88 1.66 -42.50
C VAL A 13 -38.23 2.80 -41.73
N ILE A 14 -38.88 3.23 -40.66
CA ILE A 14 -38.30 4.16 -39.68
C ILE A 14 -37.28 3.36 -38.85
N GLY A 15 -36.02 3.46 -39.19
CA GLY A 15 -34.91 2.96 -38.39
C GLY A 15 -34.78 3.79 -37.13
N SER A 16 -35.30 3.27 -35.99
CA SER A 16 -35.08 3.84 -34.66
C SER A 16 -33.60 3.68 -34.30
N CYS A 17 -32.78 4.70 -34.58
CA CYS A 17 -31.47 4.82 -33.97
C CYS A 17 -31.64 4.97 -32.47
N PHE A 18 -31.54 3.88 -31.72
CA PHE A 18 -31.28 3.94 -30.29
C PHE A 18 -29.91 4.58 -30.07
N LEU A 19 -29.89 5.90 -29.90
CA LEU A 19 -28.75 6.59 -29.31
C LEU A 19 -28.58 6.03 -27.90
N PHE A 20 -27.68 5.07 -27.75
CA PHE A 20 -27.11 4.76 -26.43
C PHE A 20 -26.46 6.04 -25.94
N ASN A 21 -27.17 6.81 -25.12
CA ASN A 21 -26.56 7.80 -24.28
C ASN A 21 -25.62 7.03 -23.34
N ALA A 22 -24.36 6.83 -23.75
CA ALA A 22 -23.30 6.55 -22.80
C ALA A 22 -23.29 7.77 -21.87
N ASN A 23 -23.91 7.63 -20.70
CA ASN A 23 -23.77 8.60 -19.62
C ASN A 23 -22.26 8.73 -19.38
N ALA A 24 -21.64 9.75 -19.96
CA ALA A 24 -20.30 10.13 -19.64
C ALA A 24 -20.29 10.48 -18.16
N GLN A 25 -19.86 9.53 -17.34
CA GLN A 25 -19.83 9.69 -15.91
C GLN A 25 -18.91 10.88 -15.60
N ASP A 26 -19.48 11.91 -14.97
CA ASP A 26 -18.78 13.16 -14.67
C ASP A 26 -17.55 12.89 -13.82
N PHE A 27 -16.42 13.46 -14.20
CA PHE A 27 -15.22 13.48 -13.40
C PHE A 27 -14.73 14.92 -13.20
N PRO A 28 -14.44 15.35 -11.98
CA PRO A 28 -14.56 14.58 -10.73
C PRO A 28 -16.02 14.23 -10.39
N PRO A 29 -16.25 13.15 -9.61
CA PRO A 29 -17.60 12.82 -9.13
C PRO A 29 -18.22 14.00 -8.38
N LYS A 30 -19.53 14.26 -8.57
CA LYS A 30 -20.25 15.39 -7.91
C LYS A 30 -20.47 15.19 -6.40
N LYS A 31 -19.96 14.12 -5.81
CA LYS A 31 -20.07 13.76 -4.40
C LYS A 31 -18.69 13.69 -3.76
N THR A 32 -18.66 13.71 -2.43
CA THR A 32 -17.42 13.53 -1.66
C THR A 32 -16.63 12.31 -2.16
N ILE A 33 -15.35 12.53 -2.42
CA ILE A 33 -14.40 11.51 -2.80
C ILE A 33 -13.80 10.92 -1.52
N THR A 34 -13.69 9.60 -1.46
CA THR A 34 -13.12 8.89 -0.32
C THR A 34 -11.84 8.17 -0.72
N ILE A 35 -10.74 8.50 -0.07
CA ILE A 35 -9.50 7.71 -0.11
C ILE A 35 -9.54 6.76 1.08
N VAL A 36 -9.72 5.47 0.79
CA VAL A 36 -9.70 4.42 1.81
C VAL A 36 -8.26 4.07 2.17
N VAL A 37 -7.99 3.86 3.46
CA VAL A 37 -6.66 3.48 3.98
C VAL A 37 -6.79 2.27 4.90
N GLY A 38 -5.99 1.22 4.67
CA GLY A 38 -6.09 -0.06 5.37
C GLY A 38 -5.44 -0.11 6.76
N PHE A 39 -5.02 1.03 7.32
CA PHE A 39 -4.29 1.13 8.57
C PHE A 39 -4.86 2.22 9.47
N SER A 40 -4.55 2.12 10.78
CA SER A 40 -4.99 3.09 11.78
C SER A 40 -4.50 4.50 11.46
N ALA A 41 -5.30 5.50 11.85
CA ALA A 41 -4.94 6.91 11.74
C ALA A 41 -3.61 7.23 12.46
N GLY A 42 -2.88 8.23 11.99
CA GLY A 42 -1.59 8.67 12.52
C GLY A 42 -0.40 7.81 12.09
N GLY A 43 -0.60 6.73 11.31
CA GLY A 43 0.49 5.98 10.68
C GLY A 43 0.93 6.61 9.34
N SER A 44 2.01 6.06 8.76
CA SER A 44 2.59 6.60 7.50
C SER A 44 1.62 6.61 6.32
N ALA A 45 0.77 5.59 6.19
CA ALA A 45 -0.23 5.52 5.13
C ALA A 45 -1.31 6.61 5.29
N ASP A 46 -1.78 6.85 6.51
CA ASP A 46 -2.75 7.89 6.83
C ASP A 46 -2.19 9.29 6.57
N SER A 47 -0.97 9.56 7.05
CA SER A 47 -0.29 10.83 6.84
C SER A 47 -0.08 11.13 5.36
N ALA A 48 0.42 10.15 4.59
CA ALA A 48 0.58 10.29 3.15
C ALA A 48 -0.76 10.52 2.43
N ALA A 49 -1.78 9.72 2.75
CA ALA A 49 -3.10 9.86 2.15
C ALA A 49 -3.71 11.24 2.42
N ARG A 50 -3.52 11.82 3.63
CA ARG A 50 -4.03 13.17 3.97
C ARG A 50 -3.28 14.29 3.22
N ILE A 51 -1.96 14.18 3.06
CA ILE A 51 -1.18 15.11 2.23
C ILE A 51 -1.72 15.10 0.79
N ILE A 52 -1.90 13.91 0.21
CA ILE A 52 -2.40 13.75 -1.16
C ILE A 52 -3.87 14.19 -1.28
N ALA A 53 -4.74 13.84 -0.31
CA ALA A 53 -6.14 14.22 -0.28
C ALA A 53 -6.33 15.73 -0.29
N LYS A 54 -5.53 16.46 0.50
CA LYS A 54 -5.56 17.93 0.54
C LYS A 54 -5.31 18.53 -0.85
N LYS A 55 -4.22 18.11 -1.50
CA LYS A 55 -3.87 18.61 -2.83
C LYS A 55 -4.91 18.20 -3.90
N LEU A 56 -5.40 16.95 -3.86
CA LEU A 56 -6.50 16.52 -4.72
C LEU A 56 -7.76 17.35 -4.55
N SER A 57 -8.10 17.71 -3.29
CA SER A 57 -9.27 18.54 -3.00
C SER A 57 -9.16 19.92 -3.63
N GLU A 58 -7.97 20.52 -3.56
CA GLU A 58 -7.64 21.81 -4.18
C GLU A 58 -7.73 21.73 -5.71
N ASP A 59 -7.09 20.73 -6.33
CA ASP A 59 -6.99 20.61 -7.78
C ASP A 59 -8.32 20.21 -8.45
N LEU A 60 -9.13 19.40 -7.78
CA LEU A 60 -10.40 18.91 -8.31
C LEU A 60 -11.59 19.82 -7.96
N GLY A 61 -11.42 20.75 -7.00
CA GLY A 61 -12.53 21.57 -6.47
C GLY A 61 -13.62 20.71 -5.80
N GLN A 62 -13.25 19.54 -5.26
CA GLN A 62 -14.14 18.58 -4.62
C GLN A 62 -13.66 18.23 -3.22
N ASN A 63 -14.60 17.84 -2.34
CA ASN A 63 -14.23 17.36 -1.02
C ASN A 63 -13.61 15.96 -1.11
N VAL A 64 -12.36 15.82 -0.69
CA VAL A 64 -11.62 14.55 -0.62
C VAL A 64 -11.31 14.22 0.83
N ILE A 65 -11.84 13.11 1.33
CA ILE A 65 -11.64 12.64 2.70
C ILE A 65 -10.82 11.35 2.75
N VAL A 66 -10.18 11.12 3.90
CA VAL A 66 -9.49 9.86 4.19
C VAL A 66 -10.33 9.05 5.17
N ASP A 67 -10.67 7.80 4.80
CA ASP A 67 -11.41 6.85 5.62
C ASP A 67 -10.51 5.65 5.99
N ASN A 68 -10.18 5.54 7.28
CA ASN A 68 -9.33 4.49 7.80
C ASN A 68 -10.17 3.24 8.13
N LYS A 69 -9.89 2.11 7.44
CA LYS A 69 -10.49 0.79 7.68
C LYS A 69 -9.40 -0.23 8.05
N PRO A 70 -8.88 -0.15 9.30
CA PRO A 70 -7.74 -0.94 9.71
C PRO A 70 -8.08 -2.40 10.00
N GLY A 71 -7.12 -3.30 9.80
CA GLY A 71 -7.18 -4.70 10.21
C GLY A 71 -6.74 -5.67 9.13
N ALA A 72 -6.39 -6.89 9.55
CA ALA A 72 -5.90 -7.99 8.72
C ALA A 72 -4.79 -7.55 7.73
N GLY A 73 -3.77 -6.82 8.21
CA GLY A 73 -2.67 -6.32 7.36
C GLY A 73 -3.10 -5.35 6.25
N GLY A 74 -4.30 -4.78 6.33
CA GLY A 74 -4.90 -3.93 5.29
C GLY A 74 -5.98 -4.62 4.45
N ASN A 75 -6.13 -5.94 4.56
CA ASN A 75 -7.08 -6.70 3.72
C ASN A 75 -8.54 -6.25 3.89
N ILE A 76 -8.95 -5.74 5.07
CA ILE A 76 -10.31 -5.22 5.29
C ILE A 76 -10.61 -4.05 4.36
N ALA A 77 -9.70 -3.11 4.22
CA ALA A 77 -9.84 -1.96 3.33
C ALA A 77 -9.89 -2.36 1.84
N HIS A 78 -9.07 -3.34 1.45
CA HIS A 78 -9.01 -3.83 0.07
C HIS A 78 -10.32 -4.57 -0.29
N ALA A 79 -10.82 -5.45 0.60
CA ALA A 79 -12.10 -6.12 0.42
C ALA A 79 -13.29 -5.14 0.34
N TYR A 80 -13.29 -4.10 1.20
CA TYR A 80 -14.28 -3.03 1.14
C TYR A 80 -14.25 -2.32 -0.21
N THR A 81 -13.06 -1.95 -0.69
CA THR A 81 -12.92 -1.23 -1.97
C THR A 81 -13.29 -2.10 -3.15
N ALA A 82 -12.97 -3.40 -3.14
CA ALA A 82 -13.35 -4.35 -4.19
C ALA A 82 -14.87 -4.41 -4.45
N THR A 83 -15.66 -4.10 -3.43
CA THR A 83 -17.15 -4.11 -3.50
C THR A 83 -17.76 -2.70 -3.47
N ALA A 84 -16.94 -1.65 -3.41
CA ALA A 84 -17.42 -0.27 -3.37
C ALA A 84 -18.03 0.18 -4.74
N PRO A 85 -18.80 1.28 -4.76
CA PRO A 85 -19.32 1.84 -6.01
C PRO A 85 -18.21 2.13 -7.02
N ALA A 86 -18.39 1.66 -8.26
CA ALA A 86 -17.41 1.80 -9.34
C ALA A 86 -17.60 3.11 -10.14
N ASP A 87 -18.00 4.20 -9.47
CA ASP A 87 -18.32 5.48 -10.07
C ASP A 87 -17.20 6.55 -9.90
N GLY A 88 -16.05 6.13 -9.40
CA GLY A 88 -14.91 7.00 -9.17
C GLY A 88 -14.94 7.76 -7.85
N SER A 89 -15.99 7.63 -7.02
CA SER A 89 -16.06 8.33 -5.72
C SER A 89 -15.24 7.65 -4.60
N VAL A 90 -14.82 6.40 -4.81
CA VAL A 90 -14.01 5.63 -3.87
C VAL A 90 -12.74 5.19 -4.56
N ILE A 91 -11.60 5.49 -3.98
CA ILE A 91 -10.29 4.95 -4.33
C ILE A 91 -9.58 4.46 -3.07
N LEU A 92 -8.66 3.54 -3.23
CA LEU A 92 -7.88 2.97 -2.13
C LEU A 92 -6.42 3.39 -2.25
N PHE A 93 -5.84 3.87 -1.16
CA PHE A 93 -4.40 3.94 -1.00
C PHE A 93 -3.93 2.61 -0.42
N GLY A 94 -3.77 1.65 -1.32
CA GLY A 94 -3.47 0.26 -1.02
C GLY A 94 -1.99 0.02 -0.74
N SER A 95 -1.67 -1.14 -0.18
CA SER A 95 -0.31 -1.53 0.19
C SER A 95 0.12 -2.84 -0.44
N ILE A 96 1.45 -3.06 -0.48
CA ILE A 96 2.07 -4.29 -1.01
C ILE A 96 1.47 -5.56 -0.38
N GLY A 97 1.16 -5.54 0.93
CA GLY A 97 0.64 -6.70 1.64
C GLY A 97 -0.57 -7.32 0.92
N PRO A 98 -1.73 -6.66 0.93
CA PRO A 98 -2.94 -7.14 0.27
C PRO A 98 -2.84 -7.29 -1.24
N LEU A 99 -2.01 -6.46 -1.91
CA LEU A 99 -1.93 -6.46 -3.38
C LEU A 99 -0.98 -7.52 -3.93
N ALA A 100 0.04 -7.97 -3.17
CA ALA A 100 1.08 -8.83 -3.71
C ALA A 100 1.57 -9.95 -2.76
N ILE A 101 1.37 -9.82 -1.45
CA ILE A 101 1.89 -10.77 -0.44
C ILE A 101 0.79 -11.71 0.07
N ALA A 102 -0.29 -11.15 0.62
CA ALA A 102 -1.36 -11.90 1.28
C ALA A 102 -2.01 -12.98 0.40
N PRO A 103 -2.14 -12.83 -0.93
CA PRO A 103 -2.65 -13.91 -1.79
C PRO A 103 -1.86 -15.22 -1.72
N HIS A 104 -0.59 -15.17 -1.29
CA HIS A 104 0.28 -16.35 -1.16
C HIS A 104 0.31 -16.93 0.25
N LEU A 105 -0.27 -16.24 1.23
CA LEU A 105 -0.27 -16.64 2.64
C LEU A 105 -1.64 -17.10 3.12
N MET A 106 -2.71 -16.47 2.63
CA MET A 106 -4.04 -16.67 3.17
C MET A 106 -5.11 -16.60 2.07
N LYS A 107 -6.29 -17.17 2.36
CA LYS A 107 -7.45 -17.04 1.48
C LYS A 107 -8.09 -15.65 1.66
N LEU A 108 -8.14 -14.88 0.59
CA LEU A 108 -8.76 -13.56 0.59
C LEU A 108 -10.23 -13.62 0.14
N PRO A 109 -11.10 -12.74 0.64
CA PRO A 109 -12.50 -12.63 0.20
C PRO A 109 -12.66 -11.84 -1.11
N TYR A 110 -11.58 -11.47 -1.78
CA TYR A 110 -11.51 -10.74 -3.04
C TYR A 110 -10.29 -11.22 -3.86
N ASP A 111 -10.31 -10.97 -5.16
CA ASP A 111 -9.18 -11.19 -6.06
C ASP A 111 -8.49 -9.83 -6.33
N PRO A 112 -7.26 -9.59 -5.83
CA PRO A 112 -6.60 -8.29 -5.98
C PRO A 112 -6.31 -7.92 -7.43
N GLN A 113 -6.26 -8.88 -8.35
CA GLN A 113 -6.00 -8.62 -9.78
C GLN A 113 -7.28 -8.34 -10.58
N LYS A 114 -8.43 -8.84 -10.15
CA LYS A 114 -9.71 -8.70 -10.86
C LYS A 114 -10.61 -7.64 -10.23
N ASP A 115 -10.66 -7.62 -8.88
CA ASP A 115 -11.60 -6.80 -8.15
C ASP A 115 -11.05 -5.41 -7.81
N LEU A 116 -9.75 -5.16 -8.12
CA LEU A 116 -9.09 -3.86 -7.93
C LEU A 116 -8.38 -3.44 -9.22
N ALA A 117 -8.73 -2.26 -9.74
CA ALA A 117 -8.14 -1.67 -10.94
C ALA A 117 -6.96 -0.76 -10.57
N PRO A 118 -5.74 -0.96 -11.11
CA PRO A 118 -4.59 -0.09 -10.86
C PRO A 118 -4.83 1.34 -11.37
N LEU A 119 -4.40 2.34 -10.57
CA LEU A 119 -4.40 3.75 -10.95
C LEU A 119 -2.97 4.27 -11.14
N THR A 120 -2.17 4.30 -10.09
CA THR A 120 -0.75 4.69 -10.16
C THR A 120 0.00 4.25 -8.89
N MET A 121 1.31 4.06 -9.00
CA MET A 121 2.15 3.98 -7.81
C MET A 121 2.06 5.29 -7.04
N GLY A 122 1.91 5.22 -5.72
CA GLY A 122 1.93 6.37 -4.85
C GLY A 122 3.35 6.67 -4.38
N VAL A 123 3.84 5.88 -3.44
CA VAL A 123 5.15 6.06 -2.82
C VAL A 123 5.86 4.73 -2.60
N THR A 124 7.21 4.79 -2.59
CA THR A 124 8.10 3.69 -2.19
C THR A 124 8.94 4.12 -1.01
N PHE A 125 9.30 3.22 -0.12
CA PHE A 125 10.10 3.51 1.06
C PHE A 125 10.65 2.24 1.69
N PRO A 126 11.85 2.27 2.33
CA PRO A 126 12.28 1.21 3.22
C PRO A 126 11.56 1.33 4.57
N ASN A 127 11.36 0.22 5.25
CA ASN A 127 11.11 0.26 6.69
C ASN A 127 12.44 0.33 7.44
N VAL A 128 12.38 0.74 8.70
CA VAL A 128 13.49 0.69 9.64
C VAL A 128 13.15 -0.27 10.78
N LEU A 129 14.05 -1.19 11.07
CA LEU A 129 14.01 -2.00 12.27
C LEU A 129 14.45 -1.12 13.44
N VAL A 130 13.53 -0.88 14.37
CA VAL A 130 13.77 -0.07 15.57
C VAL A 130 13.55 -0.88 16.84
N VAL A 131 14.27 -0.52 17.88
CA VAL A 131 14.16 -1.08 19.24
C VAL A 131 14.13 0.04 20.28
N VAL A 132 13.64 -0.25 21.48
CA VAL A 132 13.79 0.65 22.63
C VAL A 132 15.18 0.51 23.25
N PRO A 133 15.77 1.58 23.85
CA PRO A 133 17.08 1.52 24.49
C PRO A 133 17.18 0.43 25.58
N GLU A 134 16.09 0.16 26.28
CA GLU A 134 16.00 -0.83 27.35
C GLU A 134 16.24 -2.26 26.87
N LEU A 135 16.11 -2.54 25.58
CA LEU A 135 16.48 -3.85 25.01
C LEU A 135 18.00 -4.11 25.12
N GLY A 136 18.83 -3.06 25.28
CA GLY A 136 20.26 -3.20 25.48
C GLY A 136 21.07 -3.49 24.23
N VAL A 137 20.48 -3.37 23.02
CA VAL A 137 21.18 -3.50 21.73
C VAL A 137 21.33 -2.13 21.03
N LYS A 138 22.48 -1.91 20.38
CA LYS A 138 22.83 -0.61 19.77
C LYS A 138 22.97 -0.68 18.24
N ASN A 139 23.09 -1.88 17.70
CA ASN A 139 23.33 -2.10 16.26
C ASN A 139 22.82 -3.47 15.81
N PHE A 140 22.83 -3.68 14.48
CA PHE A 140 22.28 -4.88 13.86
C PHE A 140 23.00 -6.17 14.31
N LYS A 141 24.32 -6.12 14.46
CA LYS A 141 25.11 -7.29 14.91
C LYS A 141 24.70 -7.73 16.32
N GLU A 142 24.51 -6.78 17.22
CA GLU A 142 24.06 -7.04 18.60
C GLU A 142 22.63 -7.57 18.64
N TYR A 143 21.72 -7.03 17.77
CA TYR A 143 20.35 -7.53 17.66
C TYR A 143 20.32 -9.01 17.21
N ILE A 144 21.06 -9.36 16.17
CA ILE A 144 21.16 -10.75 15.69
C ILE A 144 21.78 -11.67 16.75
N ALA A 145 22.84 -11.22 17.43
CA ALA A 145 23.46 -12.00 18.50
C ALA A 145 22.49 -12.24 19.68
N MET A 146 21.70 -11.23 20.05
CA MET A 146 20.68 -11.35 21.08
C MET A 146 19.56 -12.32 20.66
N ALA A 147 19.06 -12.21 19.43
CA ALA A 147 18.01 -13.10 18.92
C ALA A 147 18.48 -14.55 18.87
N LYS A 148 19.72 -14.82 18.41
CA LYS A 148 20.31 -16.18 18.41
C LYS A 148 20.48 -16.76 19.82
N LYS A 149 20.82 -15.93 20.80
CA LYS A 149 20.98 -16.36 22.20
C LYS A 149 19.63 -16.65 22.87
N ASN A 150 18.56 -16.06 22.42
CA ASN A 150 17.24 -16.09 23.04
C ASN A 150 16.14 -16.48 22.03
N PRO A 151 16.18 -17.69 21.43
CA PRO A 151 15.17 -18.11 20.45
C PRO A 151 13.77 -18.08 21.07
N GLY A 152 12.80 -17.56 20.31
CA GLY A 152 11.40 -17.41 20.72
C GLY A 152 11.14 -16.36 21.83
N LYS A 153 12.14 -15.54 22.21
CA LYS A 153 11.99 -14.52 23.27
C LYS A 153 11.93 -13.09 22.75
N ILE A 154 12.58 -12.83 21.64
CA ILE A 154 12.56 -11.50 21.03
C ILE A 154 11.30 -11.39 20.16
N THR A 155 10.51 -10.36 20.40
CA THR A 155 9.27 -10.13 19.61
C THR A 155 9.49 -9.01 18.61
N PHE A 156 8.79 -9.11 17.47
CA PHE A 156 8.72 -7.99 16.54
C PHE A 156 7.27 -7.62 16.19
N ALA A 157 7.00 -6.33 16.21
CA ALA A 157 5.71 -5.78 15.83
C ALA A 157 5.59 -5.66 14.30
N SER A 158 4.38 -5.78 13.80
CA SER A 158 4.03 -5.47 12.40
C SER A 158 2.74 -4.67 12.31
N THR A 159 2.41 -4.20 11.11
CA THR A 159 1.10 -3.56 10.82
C THR A 159 -0.01 -4.58 10.54
N GLY A 160 0.24 -5.86 10.85
CA GLY A 160 -0.72 -6.97 10.76
C GLY A 160 -0.18 -8.12 9.91
N SER A 161 -0.77 -9.31 10.08
CA SER A 161 -0.43 -10.50 9.29
C SER A 161 -0.60 -10.25 7.79
N GLY A 162 0.35 -10.76 6.98
CA GLY A 162 0.40 -10.53 5.54
C GLY A 162 0.85 -9.12 5.12
N SER A 163 1.22 -8.23 6.06
CA SER A 163 1.78 -6.92 5.74
C SER A 163 3.27 -6.99 5.36
N ALA A 164 3.80 -5.91 4.75
CA ALA A 164 5.24 -5.81 4.47
C ALA A 164 6.11 -5.99 5.72
N SER A 165 5.73 -5.37 6.83
CA SER A 165 6.50 -5.44 8.10
C SER A 165 6.49 -6.83 8.72
N HIS A 166 5.43 -7.62 8.54
CA HIS A 166 5.41 -9.04 8.90
C HIS A 166 6.46 -9.80 8.07
N LEU A 167 6.37 -9.73 6.75
CA LEU A 167 7.26 -10.46 5.85
C LEU A 167 8.73 -10.05 5.96
N GLN A 168 9.00 -8.81 6.35
CA GLN A 168 10.37 -8.32 6.63
C GLN A 168 10.98 -9.05 7.84
N GLY A 169 10.19 -9.25 8.90
CA GLY A 169 10.60 -9.99 10.09
C GLY A 169 10.84 -11.46 9.76
N GLU A 170 9.88 -12.10 9.10
CA GLU A 170 9.99 -13.52 8.73
C GLU A 170 11.14 -13.76 7.74
N LEU A 171 11.33 -12.88 6.76
CA LEU A 171 12.48 -13.00 5.86
C LEU A 171 13.81 -12.86 6.62
N LEU A 172 13.90 -11.98 7.61
CA LEU A 172 15.09 -11.87 8.45
C LEU A 172 15.28 -13.12 9.33
N ASN A 173 14.20 -13.64 9.94
CA ASN A 173 14.25 -14.90 10.70
C ASN A 173 14.91 -16.01 9.90
N VAL A 174 14.43 -16.23 8.68
CA VAL A 174 14.96 -17.25 7.78
C VAL A 174 16.39 -16.96 7.31
N ARG A 175 16.68 -15.69 6.92
CA ARG A 175 18.00 -15.33 6.36
C ARG A 175 19.11 -15.32 7.41
N ALA A 176 18.79 -14.98 8.65
CA ALA A 176 19.75 -14.87 9.75
C ALA A 176 19.78 -16.12 10.64
N ASP A 177 18.91 -17.09 10.38
CA ASP A 177 18.74 -18.28 11.23
C ASP A 177 18.50 -17.86 12.69
N ILE A 178 17.45 -17.04 12.89
CA ILE A 178 16.98 -16.56 14.18
C ILE A 178 15.48 -16.89 14.33
N ASP A 179 15.04 -16.95 15.59
CA ASP A 179 13.64 -17.18 15.95
C ASP A 179 13.11 -16.00 16.74
N THR A 180 12.51 -15.03 16.03
CA THR A 180 11.80 -13.89 16.64
C THR A 180 10.31 -14.03 16.44
N VAL A 181 9.50 -13.68 17.44
CA VAL A 181 8.05 -13.91 17.46
C VAL A 181 7.29 -12.72 16.90
N HIS A 182 6.44 -12.96 15.92
CA HIS A 182 5.60 -11.95 15.32
C HIS A 182 4.43 -11.54 16.21
N ILE A 183 4.21 -10.22 16.38
CA ILE A 183 3.06 -9.62 17.08
C ILE A 183 2.34 -8.66 16.12
N PRO A 184 1.15 -9.04 15.59
CA PRO A 184 0.42 -8.23 14.63
C PRO A 184 -0.40 -7.11 15.28
N TYR A 185 -0.40 -5.92 14.66
CA TYR A 185 -1.19 -4.75 15.04
C TYR A 185 -2.06 -4.26 13.88
N LYS A 186 -3.07 -3.43 14.17
CA LYS A 186 -3.96 -2.84 13.15
C LYS A 186 -3.34 -1.63 12.41
N GLY A 187 -2.03 -1.44 12.51
CA GLY A 187 -1.29 -0.33 11.87
C GLY A 187 -0.09 0.13 12.67
N GLY A 188 0.61 1.15 12.16
CA GLY A 188 1.86 1.63 12.74
C GLY A 188 1.70 2.28 14.11
N SER A 189 0.65 3.08 14.32
CA SER A 189 0.45 3.81 15.59
C SER A 189 0.27 2.88 16.80
N PRO A 190 -0.61 1.87 16.80
CA PRO A 190 -0.73 0.95 17.92
C PRO A 190 0.53 0.10 18.14
N ALA A 191 1.24 -0.31 17.07
CA ALA A 191 2.52 -1.01 17.21
C ALA A 191 3.58 -0.14 17.90
N MET A 192 3.63 1.15 17.54
CA MET A 192 4.57 2.11 18.15
C MET A 192 4.29 2.34 19.65
N VAL A 193 3.03 2.44 20.04
CA VAL A 193 2.63 2.58 21.45
C VAL A 193 3.13 1.40 22.27
N ASP A 194 2.98 0.18 21.79
CA ASP A 194 3.40 -1.04 22.50
C ASP A 194 4.92 -1.22 22.49
N LEU A 195 5.61 -0.81 21.41
CA LEU A 195 7.07 -0.78 21.39
C LEU A 195 7.62 0.19 22.45
N LEU A 196 7.12 1.43 22.46
CA LEU A 196 7.54 2.45 23.44
C LEU A 196 7.18 2.06 24.89
N GLY A 197 6.14 1.25 25.06
CA GLY A 197 5.74 0.67 26.35
C GLY A 197 6.50 -0.61 26.74
N GLY A 198 7.48 -1.05 25.95
CA GLY A 198 8.27 -2.26 26.20
C GLY A 198 7.50 -3.58 26.09
N ARG A 199 6.28 -3.58 25.51
CA ARG A 199 5.46 -4.80 25.32
C ARG A 199 5.93 -5.66 24.17
N VAL A 200 6.65 -5.07 23.21
CA VAL A 200 7.33 -5.77 22.12
C VAL A 200 8.77 -5.31 22.04
N SER A 201 9.67 -6.18 21.59
CA SER A 201 11.12 -5.93 21.59
C SER A 201 11.59 -5.04 20.45
N SER A 202 10.95 -5.16 19.29
CA SER A 202 11.35 -4.49 18.05
C SER A 202 10.16 -4.24 17.13
N TYR A 203 10.36 -3.38 16.12
CA TYR A 203 9.34 -3.08 15.12
C TYR A 203 9.97 -2.73 13.77
N TYR A 204 9.46 -3.33 12.68
CA TYR A 204 9.77 -2.92 11.31
C TYR A 204 8.85 -1.77 10.91
N SER A 205 9.22 -0.56 11.31
CA SER A 205 8.40 0.64 11.18
C SER A 205 8.67 1.38 9.87
N ALA A 206 7.63 1.99 9.29
CA ALA A 206 7.87 3.06 8.32
C ALA A 206 8.57 4.24 9.00
N LEU A 207 9.49 4.90 8.27
CA LEU A 207 10.26 6.02 8.80
C LEU A 207 9.37 7.12 9.36
N ALA A 208 8.31 7.51 8.64
CA ALA A 208 7.35 8.53 9.08
C ALA A 208 6.81 8.30 10.50
N THR A 209 6.64 7.03 10.88
CA THR A 209 6.13 6.66 12.21
C THR A 209 7.24 6.65 13.26
N ALA A 210 8.47 6.25 12.91
CA ALA A 210 9.58 6.07 13.85
C ALA A 210 10.42 7.35 14.06
N ASP A 211 10.55 8.20 13.05
CA ASP A 211 11.47 9.34 13.02
C ASP A 211 11.37 10.28 14.24
N PRO A 212 10.17 10.70 14.71
CA PRO A 212 10.07 11.55 15.89
C PRO A 212 10.67 10.91 17.15
N TYR A 213 10.59 9.58 17.28
CA TYR A 213 11.09 8.83 18.41
C TYR A 213 12.59 8.52 18.29
N ILE A 214 13.09 8.36 17.07
CA ILE A 214 14.53 8.24 16.81
C ILE A 214 15.23 9.56 17.11
N LYS A 215 14.71 10.69 16.63
CA LYS A 215 15.27 12.02 16.86
C LYS A 215 15.33 12.42 18.32
N ASN A 216 14.39 11.98 19.13
CA ASN A 216 14.39 12.29 20.58
C ASN A 216 15.02 11.17 21.44
N GLY A 217 15.67 10.18 20.82
CA GLY A 217 16.42 9.12 21.51
C GLY A 217 15.57 8.05 22.18
N LYS A 218 14.25 8.03 21.97
CA LYS A 218 13.36 6.99 22.51
C LYS A 218 13.43 5.67 21.74
N LEU A 219 13.92 5.70 20.51
CA LEU A 219 14.14 4.52 19.69
C LEU A 219 15.55 4.53 19.10
N ILE A 220 16.13 3.33 18.99
CA ILE A 220 17.41 3.07 18.33
C ILE A 220 17.10 2.46 16.96
N PRO A 221 17.47 3.11 15.84
CA PRO A 221 17.36 2.51 14.51
C PRO A 221 18.50 1.51 14.31
N ILE A 222 18.16 0.26 13.98
CA ILE A 222 19.11 -0.85 13.89
C ILE A 222 19.58 -1.08 12.45
N ALA A 223 18.64 -1.16 11.49
CA ALA A 223 18.93 -1.31 10.07
C ALA A 223 17.68 -0.95 9.24
N THR A 224 17.87 -0.66 7.94
CA THR A 224 16.79 -0.45 6.99
C THR A 224 16.61 -1.65 6.06
N THR A 225 15.39 -1.84 5.54
CA THR A 225 15.01 -3.04 4.76
C THR A 225 15.21 -2.91 3.26
N GLY A 226 15.63 -1.75 2.76
CA GLY A 226 15.91 -1.52 1.34
C GLY A 226 17.34 -1.85 0.95
N LEU A 227 17.62 -1.88 -0.35
CA LEU A 227 18.98 -2.05 -0.87
C LEU A 227 19.90 -0.85 -0.63
N LYS A 228 19.32 0.33 -0.49
CA LYS A 228 20.05 1.58 -0.24
C LYS A 228 19.63 2.15 1.11
N ARG A 229 20.55 2.84 1.78
CA ARG A 229 20.27 3.58 3.01
C ARG A 229 19.18 4.61 2.77
N ALA A 230 18.33 4.83 3.76
CA ALA A 230 17.34 5.90 3.70
C ALA A 230 18.05 7.27 3.76
N PRO A 231 17.73 8.23 2.86
CA PRO A 231 18.36 9.56 2.87
C PRO A 231 18.20 10.30 4.20
N THR A 232 17.11 10.06 4.91
CA THR A 232 16.82 10.65 6.23
C THR A 232 17.56 9.96 7.37
N LEU A 233 18.14 8.77 7.15
CA LEU A 233 18.95 8.00 8.11
C LEU A 233 20.27 7.52 7.48
N PRO A 234 21.16 8.43 7.01
CA PRO A 234 22.35 8.05 6.23
C PRO A 234 23.37 7.21 7.01
N ASN A 235 23.33 7.27 8.34
CA ASN A 235 24.23 6.52 9.21
C ASN A 235 23.68 5.14 9.62
N VAL A 236 22.42 4.82 9.30
CA VAL A 236 21.81 3.53 9.59
C VAL A 236 22.06 2.59 8.41
N PRO A 237 22.73 1.44 8.61
CA PRO A 237 23.03 0.53 7.52
C PRO A 237 21.76 -0.15 7.01
N THR A 238 21.82 -0.70 5.81
CA THR A 238 20.80 -1.65 5.35
C THR A 238 21.07 -3.04 5.92
N ILE A 239 20.05 -3.90 5.96
CA ILE A 239 20.22 -5.31 6.30
C ILE A 239 21.16 -5.98 5.30
N ALA A 240 21.10 -5.58 4.01
CA ALA A 240 21.99 -6.06 2.96
C ALA A 240 23.47 -5.73 3.25
N GLU A 241 23.78 -4.48 3.67
CA GLU A 241 25.13 -4.06 4.08
C GLU A 241 25.60 -4.76 5.35
N SER A 242 24.68 -5.22 6.19
CA SER A 242 24.95 -5.83 7.50
C SER A 242 25.22 -7.34 7.45
N GLY A 243 25.55 -7.89 6.26
CA GLY A 243 25.93 -9.29 6.08
C GLY A 243 24.87 -10.18 5.41
N TYR A 244 23.78 -9.61 4.89
CA TYR A 244 22.71 -10.33 4.21
C TYR A 244 22.51 -9.80 2.77
N PRO A 245 23.50 -9.99 1.87
CA PRO A 245 23.47 -9.40 0.54
C PRO A 245 22.21 -9.84 -0.23
N GLY A 246 21.60 -8.91 -0.97
CA GLY A 246 20.35 -9.13 -1.68
C GLY A 246 19.10 -9.14 -0.79
N PHE A 247 19.19 -8.77 0.48
CA PHE A 247 18.02 -8.49 1.29
C PHE A 247 17.38 -7.19 0.78
N ASP A 248 16.28 -7.30 0.06
CA ASP A 248 15.45 -6.20 -0.40
C ASP A 248 13.99 -6.49 -0.07
N ALA A 249 13.49 -5.78 0.90
CA ALA A 249 12.10 -5.85 1.34
C ALA A 249 11.53 -4.44 1.47
N SER A 250 11.73 -3.62 0.42
CA SER A 250 11.16 -2.28 0.33
C SER A 250 9.64 -2.33 0.38
N ASN A 251 9.04 -1.31 0.97
CA ASN A 251 7.60 -1.16 1.10
C ASN A 251 7.08 -0.14 0.08
N TRP A 252 5.79 -0.21 -0.23
CA TRP A 252 5.14 0.75 -1.12
C TRP A 252 3.64 0.85 -0.87
N TYR A 253 3.10 2.01 -1.23
CA TYR A 253 1.66 2.25 -1.34
C TYR A 253 1.32 2.67 -2.76
N ALA A 254 0.16 2.21 -3.25
CA ALA A 254 -0.32 2.50 -4.59
C ALA A 254 -1.81 2.83 -4.58
N PHE A 255 -2.26 3.62 -5.54
CA PHE A 255 -3.67 3.89 -5.72
C PHE A 255 -4.31 2.84 -6.62
N VAL A 256 -5.44 2.31 -6.15
CA VAL A 256 -6.31 1.40 -6.92
C VAL A 256 -7.76 1.83 -6.74
N ALA A 257 -8.62 1.45 -7.68
CA ALA A 257 -10.06 1.68 -7.65
C ALA A 257 -10.82 0.33 -7.66
N PRO A 258 -12.15 0.30 -7.43
CA PRO A 258 -12.96 -0.89 -7.67
C PRO A 258 -12.76 -1.40 -9.10
N GLY A 259 -12.63 -2.74 -9.25
CA GLY A 259 -12.27 -3.36 -10.55
C GLY A 259 -13.26 -3.11 -11.68
N LYS A 260 -14.51 -2.78 -11.36
CA LYS A 260 -15.57 -2.46 -12.34
C LYS A 260 -15.63 -0.97 -12.73
N THR A 261 -14.70 -0.13 -12.23
CA THR A 261 -14.67 1.29 -12.57
C THR A 261 -14.38 1.48 -14.07
N PRO A 262 -15.18 2.28 -14.81
CA PRO A 262 -14.97 2.51 -16.24
C PRO A 262 -13.57 3.05 -16.57
N ASP A 263 -12.98 2.58 -17.67
CA ASP A 263 -11.63 2.98 -18.07
C ASP A 263 -11.44 4.49 -18.21
N VAL A 264 -12.45 5.19 -18.72
CA VAL A 264 -12.40 6.66 -18.85
C VAL A 264 -12.23 7.35 -17.49
N ILE A 265 -12.80 6.79 -16.42
CA ILE A 265 -12.66 7.31 -15.04
C ILE A 265 -11.30 6.93 -14.48
N LEU A 266 -10.85 5.67 -14.71
CA LEU A 266 -9.52 5.22 -14.28
C LEU A 266 -8.40 6.07 -14.90
N GLU A 267 -8.51 6.45 -16.18
CA GLU A 267 -7.54 7.33 -16.85
C GLU A 267 -7.54 8.75 -16.27
N LYS A 268 -8.73 9.30 -15.96
CA LYS A 268 -8.83 10.62 -15.32
C LYS A 268 -8.23 10.60 -13.91
N TRP A 269 -8.47 9.53 -13.14
CA TRP A 269 -7.82 9.32 -11.84
C TRP A 269 -6.30 9.21 -11.94
N ASN A 270 -5.79 8.41 -12.89
CA ASN A 270 -4.35 8.31 -13.12
C ASN A 270 -3.74 9.71 -13.34
N LYS A 271 -4.30 10.49 -14.27
CA LYS A 271 -3.82 11.85 -14.58
C LYS A 271 -3.83 12.76 -13.35
N ALA A 272 -4.91 12.77 -12.58
CA ALA A 272 -5.04 13.61 -11.38
C ALA A 272 -4.02 13.21 -10.30
N LEU A 273 -3.91 11.91 -10.01
CA LEU A 273 -2.97 11.39 -9.00
C LEU A 273 -1.51 11.60 -9.40
N VAL A 274 -1.17 11.39 -10.67
CA VAL A 274 0.19 11.65 -11.20
C VAL A 274 0.55 13.11 -11.09
N ALA A 275 -0.38 14.03 -11.39
CA ALA A 275 -0.15 15.47 -11.25
C ALA A 275 0.12 15.86 -9.78
N VAL A 276 -0.72 15.39 -8.86
CA VAL A 276 -0.56 15.64 -7.41
C VAL A 276 0.74 15.08 -6.87
N LEU A 277 1.13 13.85 -7.25
CA LEU A 277 2.37 13.22 -6.78
C LEU A 277 3.63 13.86 -7.36
N LYS A 278 3.53 14.51 -8.52
CA LYS A 278 4.60 15.30 -9.16
C LYS A 278 4.64 16.75 -8.69
N ASP A 279 3.59 17.23 -8.01
CA ASP A 279 3.60 18.58 -7.43
C ASP A 279 4.77 18.72 -6.44
N LYS A 280 5.52 19.83 -6.55
CA LYS A 280 6.75 20.03 -5.77
C LYS A 280 6.47 20.08 -4.27
N THR A 281 5.40 20.73 -3.86
CA THR A 281 5.02 20.86 -2.43
C THR A 281 4.64 19.50 -1.87
N THR A 282 3.76 18.78 -2.56
CA THR A 282 3.31 17.44 -2.18
C THR A 282 4.47 16.46 -2.12
N SER A 283 5.32 16.45 -3.15
CA SER A 283 6.48 15.53 -3.20
C SER A 283 7.50 15.82 -2.10
N THR A 284 7.75 17.10 -1.78
CA THR A 284 8.62 17.48 -0.67
C THR A 284 8.03 17.03 0.67
N GLN A 285 6.74 17.30 0.93
CA GLN A 285 6.09 16.86 2.17
C GLN A 285 6.14 15.33 2.34
N LEU A 286 5.94 14.57 1.27
CA LEU A 286 6.07 13.10 1.30
C LEU A 286 7.52 12.69 1.58
N ALA A 287 8.51 13.32 0.94
CA ALA A 287 9.93 13.04 1.14
C ALA A 287 10.39 13.34 2.58
N ASP A 288 9.89 14.40 3.20
CA ASP A 288 10.15 14.74 4.60
C ASP A 288 9.67 13.64 5.57
N HIS A 289 8.68 12.86 5.15
CA HIS A 289 8.22 11.65 5.84
C HIS A 289 8.98 10.37 5.40
N GLY A 290 10.06 10.46 4.63
CA GLY A 290 10.82 9.32 4.13
C GLY A 290 10.07 8.49 3.07
N LEU A 291 9.08 9.10 2.42
CA LEU A 291 8.27 8.49 1.38
C LEU A 291 8.65 9.07 0.03
N THR A 292 9.11 8.24 -0.90
CA THR A 292 9.52 8.68 -2.24
C THR A 292 8.36 8.52 -3.21
N PRO A 293 7.76 9.61 -3.75
CA PRO A 293 6.76 9.51 -4.80
C PRO A 293 7.33 8.84 -6.05
N ASN A 294 6.56 7.91 -6.63
CA ASN A 294 6.97 7.19 -7.84
C ASN A 294 5.79 6.98 -8.80
N PRO A 295 5.07 8.06 -9.19
CA PRO A 295 3.90 7.94 -10.04
C PRO A 295 4.25 7.53 -11.47
N GLY A 296 3.41 6.65 -12.05
CA GLY A 296 3.54 6.16 -13.41
C GLY A 296 2.18 5.85 -14.03
N SER A 297 2.20 5.11 -15.12
CA SER A 297 0.98 4.66 -15.80
C SER A 297 0.26 3.56 -15.00
N ARG A 298 -0.99 3.32 -15.35
CA ARG A 298 -1.80 2.21 -14.83
C ARG A 298 -1.15 0.87 -15.18
N GLU A 299 -0.63 0.76 -16.40
CA GLU A 299 0.03 -0.45 -16.89
C GLU A 299 1.34 -0.73 -16.14
N ASP A 300 2.14 0.30 -15.86
CA ASP A 300 3.37 0.15 -15.06
C ASP A 300 3.06 -0.38 -13.66
N LEU A 301 2.02 0.17 -13.02
CA LEU A 301 1.58 -0.33 -11.71
C LEU A 301 1.10 -1.78 -11.78
N ALA A 302 0.30 -2.14 -12.79
CA ALA A 302 -0.17 -3.53 -12.96
C ALA A 302 1.00 -4.51 -13.09
N LYS A 303 1.97 -4.18 -13.97
CA LYS A 303 3.20 -4.98 -14.16
C LYS A 303 4.01 -5.08 -12.85
N TYR A 304 4.12 -3.97 -12.13
CA TYR A 304 4.85 -3.94 -10.87
C TYR A 304 4.19 -4.83 -9.80
N ILE A 305 2.88 -4.72 -9.61
CA ILE A 305 2.13 -5.58 -8.67
C ILE A 305 2.33 -7.06 -9.03
N ALA A 306 2.20 -7.42 -10.31
CA ALA A 306 2.40 -8.79 -10.77
C ALA A 306 3.83 -9.30 -10.49
N SER A 307 4.85 -8.49 -10.76
CA SER A 307 6.25 -8.84 -10.49
C SER A 307 6.52 -9.03 -8.99
N GLN A 308 5.96 -8.15 -8.15
CA GLN A 308 6.07 -8.25 -6.70
C GLN A 308 5.36 -9.50 -6.16
N SER A 309 4.18 -9.83 -6.70
CA SER A 309 3.45 -11.04 -6.34
C SER A 309 4.26 -12.31 -6.65
N VAL A 310 4.87 -12.39 -7.83
CA VAL A 310 5.75 -13.52 -8.18
C VAL A 310 6.95 -13.61 -7.24
N THR A 311 7.59 -12.47 -6.95
CA THR A 311 8.77 -12.42 -6.07
C THR A 311 8.43 -12.89 -4.65
N TRP A 312 7.38 -12.33 -4.06
CA TRP A 312 6.96 -12.69 -2.70
C TRP A 312 6.39 -14.10 -2.62
N GLY A 313 5.62 -14.54 -3.62
CA GLY A 313 5.14 -15.91 -3.70
C GLY A 313 6.29 -16.93 -3.68
N LYS A 314 7.35 -16.66 -4.45
CA LYS A 314 8.56 -17.48 -4.43
C LYS A 314 9.26 -17.48 -3.06
N ILE A 315 9.44 -16.30 -2.45
CA ILE A 315 10.07 -16.16 -1.13
C ILE A 315 9.27 -16.93 -0.08
N ILE A 316 7.95 -16.78 -0.06
CA ILE A 316 7.05 -17.45 0.89
C ILE A 316 7.15 -18.96 0.75
N ALA A 317 7.08 -19.49 -0.48
CA ALA A 317 7.16 -20.91 -0.76
C ALA A 317 8.54 -21.49 -0.42
N ASP A 318 9.64 -20.87 -0.90
CA ASP A 318 11.01 -21.35 -0.69
C ASP A 318 11.40 -21.33 0.79
N ARG A 319 10.83 -20.39 1.56
CA ARG A 319 11.16 -20.18 2.96
C ARG A 319 10.12 -20.72 3.93
N LYS A 320 9.03 -21.31 3.42
CA LYS A 320 7.93 -21.87 4.21
C LYS A 320 7.37 -20.87 5.23
N ILE A 321 7.25 -19.61 4.82
CA ILE A 321 6.67 -18.55 5.66
C ILE A 321 5.18 -18.82 5.79
N THR A 322 4.66 -18.76 7.01
CA THR A 322 3.25 -18.97 7.34
C THR A 322 2.59 -17.69 7.84
N ASP A 323 1.28 -17.72 8.00
CA ASP A 323 0.48 -16.60 8.51
C ASP A 323 0.37 -16.64 10.06
N ASP A 324 0.99 -17.60 10.69
CA ASP A 324 0.91 -17.90 12.12
C ASP A 324 1.72 -16.93 12.98
#